data_7e1c7e68122a2121f0fdafff67fd2e9a
#
_entry.id   7e1c7e68122a2121f0fdafff67fd2e9a
#
_cell.length_a   1.000
_cell.length_b   1.000
_cell.length_c   1.000
_cell.angle_alpha   90.00
_cell.angle_beta   90.00
_cell.angle_gamma   90.00
#
_symmetry.space_group_name_H-M   'P 1'
#
loop_
_entity.id
_entity.type
_entity.pdbx_description
1 polymer ?
#
loop_
_entity_poly.entity_id
_entity_poly.type
_entity_poly.pdbx_seq_one_letter_code
_entity_poly.pdbx_strand_id
1 'polypeptide(L)'
;DREIPVIYWTILPYTLLYAFYPITLLVCPKDDTGYAQLAVGMQGLIMVTALCCVFFLLLPAEIDLRDQIDWDSMSRWESALFEFIHASDNPWNAWPSLHIVHSYLLARMMTFWTLNRRGDSFGWTIFRAVLWLEWALLCISIMTTKQHYAFDLFAGLIVAHAAWGALEQTLVEIDASDPSDF
;
A
#
# COMPACT_ATOMS: atom_id res chain seq x y z
N ASP A 1 6.30 15.12 14.59
CA ASP A 1 6.14 15.05 13.11
C ASP A 1 6.54 16.36 12.42
N ARG A 2 6.32 17.54 13.02
CA ARG A 2 6.76 18.82 12.44
C ARG A 2 8.28 18.96 12.30
N GLU A 3 9.06 18.25 13.11
CA GLU A 3 10.53 18.24 13.05
C GLU A 3 11.12 17.30 11.98
N ILE A 4 10.28 16.41 11.40
CA ILE A 4 10.70 15.59 10.28
C ILE A 4 10.92 16.51 9.07
N PRO A 5 12.08 16.48 8.40
CA PRO A 5 12.33 17.36 7.27
C PRO A 5 11.43 17.01 6.08
N VAL A 6 11.03 18.03 5.31
CA VAL A 6 10.39 17.81 3.99
C VAL A 6 11.48 17.34 3.02
N ILE A 7 11.22 16.22 2.34
CA ILE A 7 12.12 15.66 1.33
C ILE A 7 11.32 15.47 0.04
N TYR A 8 11.41 16.41 -0.87
CA TYR A 8 10.52 16.50 -2.03
C TYR A 8 10.57 15.30 -2.97
N TRP A 9 11.77 14.76 -3.26
CA TRP A 9 11.89 13.61 -4.16
C TRP A 9 11.18 12.34 -3.64
N THR A 10 10.89 12.26 -2.33
CA THR A 10 10.18 11.11 -1.77
C THR A 10 8.71 11.06 -2.17
N ILE A 11 8.18 12.08 -2.84
CA ILE A 11 6.88 12.02 -3.49
C ILE A 11 6.82 10.91 -4.57
N LEU A 12 7.97 10.54 -5.14
CA LEU A 12 8.04 9.45 -6.11
C LEU A 12 7.68 8.09 -5.50
N PRO A 13 8.38 7.57 -4.47
CA PRO A 13 7.94 6.34 -3.80
C PRO A 13 6.53 6.44 -3.23
N TYR A 14 6.08 7.60 -2.78
CA TYR A 14 4.68 7.80 -2.38
C TYR A 14 3.71 7.49 -3.52
N THR A 15 3.95 8.05 -4.70
CA THR A 15 3.07 7.86 -5.87
C THR A 15 3.19 6.47 -6.50
N LEU A 16 4.31 5.75 -6.29
CA LEU A 16 4.49 4.39 -6.79
C LEU A 16 3.54 3.36 -6.15
N LEU A 17 2.85 3.70 -5.06
CA LEU A 17 1.72 2.91 -4.57
C LEU A 17 0.74 2.57 -5.70
N TYR A 18 0.42 3.53 -6.56
CA TYR A 18 -0.54 3.31 -7.67
C TYR A 18 -0.06 2.25 -8.66
N ALA A 19 1.26 2.03 -8.77
CA ALA A 19 1.82 0.96 -9.59
C ALA A 19 1.66 -0.43 -8.95
N PHE A 20 1.50 -0.54 -7.63
CA PHE A 20 1.32 -1.84 -6.96
C PHE A 20 0.07 -2.57 -7.46
N TYR A 21 -1.01 -1.85 -7.77
CA TYR A 21 -2.24 -2.47 -8.27
C TYR A 21 -2.04 -3.20 -9.62
N PRO A 22 -1.60 -2.54 -10.70
CA PRO A 22 -1.37 -3.25 -11.95
C PRO A 22 -0.24 -4.28 -11.85
N ILE A 23 0.80 -4.05 -11.06
CA ILE A 23 1.86 -5.05 -10.83
C ILE A 23 1.30 -6.29 -10.15
N THR A 24 0.41 -6.15 -9.17
CA THR A 24 -0.27 -7.28 -8.53
C THR A 24 -1.03 -8.12 -9.54
N LEU A 25 -1.76 -7.47 -10.48
CA LEU A 25 -2.44 -8.17 -11.56
C LEU A 25 -1.48 -8.91 -12.50
N LEU A 26 -0.30 -8.35 -12.77
CA LEU A 26 0.73 -8.98 -13.62
C LEU A 26 1.38 -10.17 -12.92
N VAL A 27 1.66 -10.07 -11.63
CA VAL A 27 2.32 -11.11 -10.83
C VAL A 27 1.38 -12.27 -10.49
N CYS A 28 0.07 -12.03 -10.43
CA CYS A 28 -0.93 -13.04 -10.15
C CYS A 28 -0.74 -14.28 -11.05
N PRO A 29 -0.75 -15.53 -10.52
CA PRO A 29 -0.75 -16.75 -11.31
C PRO A 29 -1.94 -16.78 -12.27
N LYS A 30 -1.73 -17.26 -13.51
CA LYS A 30 -2.74 -17.24 -14.58
C LYS A 30 -3.47 -18.59 -14.68
N ASP A 31 -3.99 -19.05 -13.54
CA ASP A 31 -4.78 -20.25 -13.38
C ASP A 31 -5.98 -19.96 -12.46
N ASP A 32 -6.93 -20.89 -12.36
CA ASP A 32 -8.19 -20.70 -11.62
C ASP A 32 -7.94 -20.42 -10.13
N THR A 33 -6.99 -21.13 -9.51
CA THR A 33 -6.57 -20.91 -8.13
C THR A 33 -6.00 -19.49 -7.95
N GLY A 34 -5.12 -19.04 -8.85
CA GLY A 34 -4.56 -17.68 -8.82
C GLY A 34 -5.63 -16.60 -8.97
N TYR A 35 -6.60 -16.82 -9.86
CA TYR A 35 -7.72 -15.88 -10.02
C TYR A 35 -8.65 -15.88 -8.80
N ALA A 36 -8.93 -17.03 -8.19
CA ALA A 36 -9.68 -17.11 -6.94
C ALA A 36 -8.95 -16.36 -5.80
N GLN A 37 -7.65 -16.58 -5.67
CA GLN A 37 -6.81 -15.87 -4.69
C GLN A 37 -6.80 -14.35 -4.94
N LEU A 38 -6.72 -13.91 -6.20
CA LEU A 38 -6.81 -12.50 -6.57
C LEU A 38 -8.17 -11.91 -6.18
N ALA A 39 -9.26 -12.61 -6.49
CA ALA A 39 -10.62 -12.16 -6.17
C ALA A 39 -10.79 -11.97 -4.66
N VAL A 40 -10.37 -12.94 -3.86
CA VAL A 40 -10.42 -12.87 -2.38
C VAL A 40 -9.51 -11.75 -1.86
N GLY A 41 -8.31 -11.59 -2.43
CA GLY A 41 -7.42 -10.49 -2.08
C GLY A 41 -8.02 -9.11 -2.35
N MET A 42 -8.67 -8.92 -3.49
CA MET A 42 -9.38 -7.66 -3.82
C MET A 42 -10.59 -7.44 -2.91
N GLN A 43 -11.35 -8.49 -2.57
CA GLN A 43 -12.42 -8.40 -1.57
C GLN A 43 -11.89 -7.98 -0.20
N GLY A 44 -10.76 -8.56 0.23
CA GLY A 44 -10.08 -8.17 1.47
C GLY A 44 -9.66 -6.70 1.47
N LEU A 45 -9.12 -6.19 0.36
CA LEU A 45 -8.81 -4.76 0.19
C LEU A 45 -10.07 -3.89 0.32
N ILE A 46 -11.16 -4.26 -0.32
CA ILE A 46 -12.43 -3.52 -0.23
C ILE A 46 -12.96 -3.51 1.21
N MET A 47 -12.93 -4.65 1.89
CA MET A 47 -13.40 -4.77 3.27
C MET A 47 -12.57 -3.92 4.25
N VAL A 48 -11.24 -3.96 4.14
CA VAL A 48 -10.37 -3.16 5.00
C VAL A 48 -10.49 -1.67 4.70
N THR A 49 -10.70 -1.31 3.42
CA THR A 49 -10.99 0.08 3.03
C THR A 49 -12.29 0.55 3.68
N ALA A 50 -13.36 -0.25 3.60
CA ALA A 50 -14.64 0.07 4.24
C ALA A 50 -14.48 0.24 5.76
N LEU A 51 -13.69 -0.61 6.41
CA LEU A 51 -13.35 -0.47 7.84
C LEU A 51 -12.63 0.87 8.11
N CYS A 52 -11.61 1.21 7.33
CA CYS A 52 -10.91 2.49 7.47
C CYS A 52 -11.85 3.68 7.24
N CYS A 53 -12.75 3.60 6.26
CA CYS A 53 -13.76 4.65 6.04
C CYS A 53 -14.69 4.85 7.26
N VAL A 54 -15.02 3.80 8.00
CA VAL A 54 -15.75 3.94 9.27
C VAL A 54 -14.93 4.77 10.27
N PHE A 55 -13.62 4.54 10.38
CA PHE A 55 -12.76 5.37 11.23
C PHE A 55 -12.73 6.82 10.76
N PHE A 56 -12.61 7.07 9.45
CA PHE A 56 -12.63 8.44 8.90
C PHE A 56 -13.92 9.20 9.21
N LEU A 57 -15.05 8.50 9.24
CA LEU A 57 -16.34 9.10 9.55
C LEU A 57 -16.55 9.34 11.05
N LEU A 58 -16.08 8.42 11.89
CA LEU A 58 -16.30 8.49 13.34
C LEU A 58 -15.22 9.30 14.06
N LEU A 59 -13.99 9.29 13.54
CA LEU A 59 -12.82 9.90 14.14
C LEU A 59 -12.02 10.66 13.06
N PRO A 60 -12.60 11.71 12.45
CA PRO A 60 -11.92 12.47 11.41
C PRO A 60 -10.62 13.06 11.94
N ALA A 61 -9.52 12.82 11.24
CA ALA A 61 -8.20 13.34 11.57
C ALA A 61 -7.68 14.18 10.40
N GLU A 62 -7.34 15.44 10.70
CA GLU A 62 -6.79 16.37 9.72
C GLU A 62 -5.26 16.34 9.73
N ILE A 63 -4.66 16.38 8.55
CA ILE A 63 -3.23 16.61 8.38
C ILE A 63 -2.96 18.12 8.35
N ASP A 64 -2.41 18.63 9.43
CA ASP A 64 -1.97 20.02 9.59
C ASP A 64 -0.44 20.11 9.46
N LEU A 65 0.11 19.60 8.35
CA LEU A 65 1.56 19.60 8.04
C LEU A 65 1.87 20.17 6.66
N ARG A 66 0.85 20.37 5.81
CA ARG A 66 1.04 20.82 4.42
C ARG A 66 1.51 22.28 4.33
N ASP A 67 1.39 23.05 5.40
CA ASP A 67 1.95 24.40 5.56
C ASP A 67 3.48 24.44 5.53
N GLN A 68 4.14 23.32 5.78
CA GLN A 68 5.60 23.18 5.76
C GLN A 68 6.17 22.96 4.35
N ILE A 69 5.31 22.78 3.34
CA ILE A 69 5.72 22.52 1.96
C ILE A 69 6.05 23.85 1.28
N ASP A 70 7.31 24.02 0.92
CA ASP A 70 7.78 25.17 0.14
C ASP A 70 7.75 24.83 -1.38
N TRP A 71 6.73 25.31 -2.06
CA TRP A 71 6.50 25.05 -3.48
C TRP A 71 7.57 25.65 -4.40
N ASP A 72 8.20 26.74 -3.98
CA ASP A 72 9.23 27.41 -4.77
C ASP A 72 10.56 26.63 -4.79
N SER A 73 10.76 25.76 -3.81
CA SER A 73 11.94 24.88 -3.70
C SER A 73 11.85 23.60 -4.50
N MET A 74 10.69 23.30 -5.11
CA MET A 74 10.47 22.07 -5.86
C MET A 74 10.91 22.17 -7.31
N SER A 75 11.40 21.04 -7.86
CA SER A 75 11.51 20.86 -9.30
C SER A 75 10.11 20.69 -9.94
N ARG A 76 10.02 20.88 -11.26
CA ARG A 76 8.73 20.79 -11.98
C ARG A 76 8.03 19.43 -11.82
N TRP A 77 8.79 18.34 -11.80
CA TRP A 77 8.22 17.00 -11.67
C TRP A 77 7.74 16.73 -10.24
N GLU A 78 8.46 17.21 -9.22
CA GLU A 78 8.02 17.13 -7.83
C GLU A 78 6.73 17.90 -7.62
N SER A 79 6.68 19.16 -8.05
CA SER A 79 5.47 19.99 -7.98
C SER A 79 4.28 19.31 -8.64
N ALA A 80 4.45 18.74 -9.84
CA ALA A 80 3.36 18.04 -10.54
C ALA A 80 2.84 16.82 -9.78
N LEU A 81 3.72 16.04 -9.12
CA LEU A 81 3.31 14.91 -8.31
C LEU A 81 2.64 15.36 -7.00
N PHE A 82 3.14 16.39 -6.34
CA PHE A 82 2.49 16.96 -5.16
C PHE A 82 1.11 17.52 -5.49
N GLU A 83 0.95 18.25 -6.61
CA GLU A 83 -0.35 18.74 -7.09
C GLU A 83 -1.33 17.59 -7.34
N PHE A 84 -0.87 16.52 -8.00
CA PHE A 84 -1.67 15.33 -8.24
C PHE A 84 -2.16 14.69 -6.92
N ILE A 85 -1.25 14.53 -5.95
CA ILE A 85 -1.60 13.95 -4.64
C ILE A 85 -2.56 14.87 -3.88
N HIS A 86 -2.29 16.17 -3.81
CA HIS A 86 -3.15 17.11 -3.08
C HIS A 86 -4.55 17.25 -3.71
N ALA A 87 -4.67 17.01 -5.02
CA ALA A 87 -5.97 16.97 -5.70
C ALA A 87 -6.73 15.66 -5.45
N SER A 88 -6.01 14.55 -5.23
CA SER A 88 -6.58 13.21 -5.10
C SER A 88 -6.83 12.81 -3.65
N ASP A 89 -6.04 13.32 -2.72
CA ASP A 89 -6.02 12.92 -1.32
C ASP A 89 -6.37 14.08 -0.39
N ASN A 90 -7.54 13.98 0.21
CA ASN A 90 -8.06 14.99 1.13
C ASN A 90 -7.36 14.87 2.50
N PRO A 91 -6.96 16.00 3.14
CA PRO A 91 -6.24 15.97 4.42
C PRO A 91 -7.07 15.46 5.61
N TRP A 92 -8.35 15.16 5.43
CA TRP A 92 -9.27 14.74 6.49
C TRP A 92 -9.34 13.23 6.74
N ASN A 93 -8.74 12.42 5.87
CA ASN A 93 -8.80 10.95 5.91
C ASN A 93 -7.44 10.35 6.28
N ALA A 94 -6.82 10.88 7.33
CA ALA A 94 -5.44 10.55 7.65
C ALA A 94 -5.27 9.21 8.36
N TRP A 95 -6.17 8.85 9.27
CA TRP A 95 -6.00 7.76 10.22
C TRP A 95 -7.11 6.71 10.13
N PRO A 96 -6.74 5.42 9.97
CA PRO A 96 -5.41 4.86 9.68
C PRO A 96 -4.99 5.09 8.21
N SER A 97 -3.68 5.14 7.92
CA SER A 97 -3.20 5.41 6.55
C SER A 97 -3.55 4.27 5.59
N LEU A 98 -4.43 4.55 4.61
CA LEU A 98 -4.75 3.62 3.53
C LEU A 98 -3.57 3.35 2.60
N HIS A 99 -2.64 4.29 2.46
CA HIS A 99 -1.41 4.10 1.70
C HIS A 99 -0.61 2.91 2.25
N ILE A 100 -0.49 2.83 3.57
CA ILE A 100 0.21 1.74 4.25
C ILE A 100 -0.59 0.44 4.17
N VAL A 101 -1.89 0.50 4.43
CA VAL A 101 -2.75 -0.69 4.41
C VAL A 101 -2.74 -1.36 3.04
N HIS A 102 -3.00 -0.61 1.98
CA HIS A 102 -3.08 -1.15 0.62
C HIS A 102 -1.72 -1.62 0.11
N SER A 103 -0.67 -0.79 0.24
CA SER A 103 0.67 -1.16 -0.23
C SER A 103 1.19 -2.42 0.46
N TYR A 104 0.96 -2.55 1.78
CA TYR A 104 1.36 -3.74 2.52
C TYR A 104 0.63 -4.99 2.03
N LEU A 105 -0.70 -4.94 1.92
CA LEU A 105 -1.49 -6.11 1.48
C LEU A 105 -1.13 -6.54 0.06
N LEU A 106 -0.98 -5.60 -0.86
CA LEU A 106 -0.57 -5.88 -2.24
C LEU A 106 0.86 -6.48 -2.28
N ALA A 107 1.80 -5.91 -1.52
CA ALA A 107 3.16 -6.44 -1.42
C ALA A 107 3.18 -7.87 -0.84
N ARG A 108 2.35 -8.14 0.17
CA ARG A 108 2.21 -9.48 0.77
C ARG A 108 1.61 -10.49 -0.21
N MET A 109 0.58 -10.11 -0.95
CA MET A 109 -0.01 -10.97 -2.00
C MET A 109 1.01 -11.32 -3.08
N MET A 110 1.73 -10.33 -3.62
CA MET A 110 2.79 -10.56 -4.60
C MET A 110 3.91 -11.45 -4.04
N THR A 111 4.29 -11.23 -2.77
CA THR A 111 5.28 -12.06 -2.09
C THR A 111 4.78 -13.49 -1.94
N PHE A 112 3.54 -13.69 -1.51
CA PHE A 112 2.91 -15.00 -1.37
C PHE A 112 2.98 -15.80 -2.67
N TRP A 113 2.54 -15.23 -3.79
CA TRP A 113 2.56 -15.91 -5.08
C TRP A 113 3.97 -16.20 -5.60
N THR A 114 4.90 -15.27 -5.43
CA THR A 114 6.28 -15.46 -5.90
C THR A 114 7.07 -16.45 -5.06
N LEU A 115 6.66 -16.73 -3.83
CA LEU A 115 7.26 -17.77 -2.99
C LEU A 115 6.61 -19.14 -3.23
N ASN A 116 5.28 -19.20 -3.28
CA ASN A 116 4.54 -20.45 -3.22
C ASN A 116 4.14 -20.98 -4.61
N ARG A 117 3.99 -20.11 -5.62
CA ARG A 117 3.36 -20.46 -6.89
C ARG A 117 4.26 -20.26 -8.11
N ARG A 118 5.30 -19.43 -8.04
CA ARG A 118 6.16 -19.11 -9.19
C ARG A 118 7.50 -19.85 -9.21
N GLY A 119 7.78 -20.61 -8.16
CA GLY A 119 9.05 -21.30 -7.96
C GLY A 119 10.21 -20.35 -7.64
N ASP A 120 11.29 -20.92 -7.12
CA ASP A 120 12.48 -20.15 -6.79
C ASP A 120 13.26 -19.77 -8.04
N SER A 121 13.41 -18.48 -8.27
CA SER A 121 14.32 -17.93 -9.28
C SER A 121 15.01 -16.68 -8.75
N PHE A 122 16.20 -16.42 -9.24
CA PHE A 122 16.95 -15.20 -8.92
C PHE A 122 16.15 -13.93 -9.26
N GLY A 123 15.42 -13.95 -10.37
CA GLY A 123 14.55 -12.84 -10.79
C GLY A 123 13.46 -12.52 -9.76
N TRP A 124 12.78 -13.54 -9.22
CA TRP A 124 11.77 -13.33 -8.19
C TRP A 124 12.36 -12.89 -6.86
N THR A 125 13.57 -13.30 -6.54
CA THR A 125 14.29 -12.81 -5.35
C THR A 125 14.61 -11.32 -5.48
N ILE A 126 15.11 -10.88 -6.63
CA ILE A 126 15.34 -9.45 -6.90
C ILE A 126 14.01 -8.68 -6.85
N PHE A 127 12.97 -9.20 -7.50
CA PHE A 127 11.65 -8.56 -7.50
C PHE A 127 11.15 -8.31 -6.06
N ARG A 128 11.20 -9.34 -5.20
CA ARG A 128 10.79 -9.19 -3.79
C ARG A 128 11.66 -8.17 -3.05
N ALA A 129 12.96 -8.18 -3.27
CA ALA A 129 13.88 -7.22 -2.65
C ALA A 129 13.55 -5.78 -3.05
N VAL A 130 13.32 -5.53 -4.35
CA VAL A 130 12.94 -4.20 -4.86
C VAL A 130 11.57 -3.78 -4.34
N LEU A 131 10.59 -4.70 -4.34
CA LEU A 131 9.23 -4.45 -3.85
C LEU A 131 9.24 -4.01 -2.37
N TRP A 132 9.97 -4.72 -1.51
CA TRP A 132 10.03 -4.39 -0.10
C TRP A 132 10.90 -3.17 0.20
N LEU A 133 11.93 -2.91 -0.62
CA LEU A 133 12.69 -1.66 -0.53
C LEU A 133 11.79 -0.47 -0.89
N GLU A 134 11.03 -0.57 -1.98
CA GLU A 134 10.07 0.46 -2.38
C GLU A 134 9.00 0.67 -1.31
N TRP A 135 8.46 -0.40 -0.75
CA TRP A 135 7.50 -0.32 0.35
C TRP A 135 8.08 0.39 1.59
N ALA A 136 9.34 0.11 1.94
CA ALA A 136 10.03 0.81 3.05
C ALA A 136 10.23 2.31 2.75
N LEU A 137 10.58 2.65 1.51
CA LEU A 137 10.67 4.04 1.07
C LEU A 137 9.31 4.74 1.10
N LEU A 138 8.24 4.05 0.72
CA LEU A 138 6.86 4.56 0.83
C LEU A 138 6.50 4.86 2.30
N CYS A 139 6.84 3.98 3.24
CA CYS A 139 6.61 4.22 4.68
C CYS A 139 7.33 5.49 5.17
N ILE A 140 8.54 5.76 4.68
CA ILE A 140 9.27 6.98 5.00
C ILE A 140 8.64 8.19 4.30
N SER A 141 8.23 8.01 3.04
CA SER A 141 7.72 9.08 2.20
C SER A 141 6.45 9.73 2.72
N ILE A 142 5.51 8.94 3.31
CA ILE A 142 4.26 9.51 3.84
C ILE A 142 4.49 10.59 4.90
N MET A 143 5.59 10.49 5.65
CA MET A 143 5.99 11.47 6.68
C MET A 143 6.81 12.62 6.09
N THR A 144 7.75 12.32 5.17
CA THR A 144 8.65 13.32 4.58
C THR A 144 7.97 14.17 3.51
N THR A 145 6.87 13.71 2.93
CA THR A 145 6.00 14.48 2.04
C THR A 145 4.87 15.21 2.79
N LYS A 146 4.82 15.11 4.12
CA LYS A 146 3.81 15.77 4.96
C LYS A 146 2.36 15.34 4.67
N GLN A 147 2.17 14.11 4.19
CA GLN A 147 0.84 13.57 3.90
C GLN A 147 0.23 12.82 5.09
N HIS A 148 1.06 12.36 6.05
CA HIS A 148 0.62 11.64 7.24
C HIS A 148 1.48 11.93 8.46
N TYR A 149 0.91 11.70 9.64
CA TYR A 149 1.66 11.62 10.90
C TYR A 149 2.27 10.22 11.08
N ALA A 150 3.30 10.12 11.93
CA ALA A 150 3.87 8.82 12.31
C ALA A 150 2.81 7.89 12.94
N PHE A 151 1.84 8.46 13.65
CA PHE A 151 0.72 7.72 14.23
C PHE A 151 -0.13 7.01 13.18
N ASP A 152 -0.36 7.65 12.03
CA ASP A 152 -1.15 7.08 10.93
C ASP A 152 -0.43 5.90 10.28
N LEU A 153 0.92 5.98 10.19
CA LEU A 153 1.77 4.88 9.75
C LEU A 153 1.61 3.66 10.66
N PHE A 154 1.79 3.84 11.98
CA PHE A 154 1.70 2.72 12.93
C PHE A 154 0.30 2.13 12.98
N ALA A 155 -0.74 2.95 12.98
CA ALA A 155 -2.11 2.48 12.92
C ALA A 155 -2.41 1.71 11.63
N GLY A 156 -1.94 2.22 10.48
CA GLY A 156 -2.04 1.54 9.19
C GLY A 156 -1.33 0.18 9.19
N LEU A 157 -0.14 0.09 9.80
CA LEU A 157 0.60 -1.18 9.94
C LEU A 157 -0.15 -2.22 10.77
N ILE A 158 -0.75 -1.80 11.90
CA ILE A 158 -1.54 -2.71 12.75
C ILE A 158 -2.73 -3.25 11.98
N VAL A 159 -3.49 -2.39 11.31
CA VAL A 159 -4.65 -2.78 10.49
C VAL A 159 -4.23 -3.69 9.35
N ALA A 160 -3.16 -3.34 8.63
CA ALA A 160 -2.65 -4.12 7.51
C ALA A 160 -2.17 -5.52 7.93
N HIS A 161 -1.45 -5.60 9.05
CA HIS A 161 -0.95 -6.87 9.57
C HIS A 161 -2.10 -7.79 10.04
N ALA A 162 -3.08 -7.23 10.74
CA ALA A 162 -4.26 -7.99 11.16
C ALA A 162 -5.08 -8.49 9.95
N ALA A 163 -5.30 -7.63 8.96
CA ALA A 163 -6.00 -7.99 7.72
C ALA A 163 -5.24 -9.06 6.95
N TRP A 164 -3.90 -8.96 6.86
CA TRP A 164 -3.08 -9.98 6.22
C TRP A 164 -3.20 -11.33 6.91
N GLY A 165 -3.17 -11.40 8.24
CA GLY A 165 -3.27 -12.65 8.98
C GLY A 165 -4.56 -13.44 8.67
N ALA A 166 -5.68 -12.73 8.49
CA ALA A 166 -6.93 -13.34 8.05
C ALA A 166 -6.89 -13.74 6.55
N LEU A 167 -6.37 -12.87 5.70
CA LEU A 167 -6.29 -13.12 4.26
C LEU A 167 -5.36 -14.28 3.93
N GLU A 168 -4.19 -14.36 4.54
CA GLU A 168 -3.18 -15.41 4.29
C GLU A 168 -3.75 -16.81 4.52
N GLN A 169 -4.53 -17.01 5.59
CA GLN A 169 -5.18 -18.30 5.87
C GLN A 169 -6.10 -18.72 4.72
N THR A 170 -6.93 -17.80 4.25
CA THR A 170 -7.83 -18.07 3.12
C THR A 170 -7.06 -18.36 1.82
N LEU A 171 -5.97 -17.63 1.55
CA LEU A 171 -5.13 -17.87 0.37
C LEU A 171 -4.48 -19.27 0.40
N VAL A 172 -4.05 -19.73 1.58
CA VAL A 172 -3.48 -21.06 1.78
C VAL A 172 -4.57 -22.14 1.60
N GLU A 173 -5.77 -21.93 2.13
CA GLU A 173 -6.90 -22.84 1.96
C GLU A 173 -7.28 -23.00 0.48
N ILE A 174 -7.35 -21.89 -0.28
CA ILE A 174 -7.59 -21.90 -1.72
C ILE A 174 -6.46 -22.66 -2.46
N ASP A 175 -5.22 -22.50 -2.03
CA ASP A 175 -4.06 -23.19 -2.64
C ASP A 175 -4.10 -24.71 -2.41
N ALA A 176 -4.68 -25.15 -1.31
CA ALA A 176 -4.83 -26.55 -0.95
C ALA A 176 -6.10 -27.21 -1.50
N SER A 177 -7.07 -26.44 -1.99
CA SER A 177 -8.35 -26.95 -2.55
C SER A 177 -8.18 -27.51 -3.95
N ASP A 178 -9.06 -28.45 -4.34
CA ASP A 178 -9.10 -28.94 -5.72
C ASP A 178 -9.60 -27.83 -6.65
N PRO A 179 -8.96 -27.59 -7.82
CA PRO A 179 -9.44 -26.61 -8.80
C PRO A 179 -10.87 -26.83 -9.26
N SER A 180 -11.44 -28.02 -9.08
CA SER A 180 -12.85 -28.33 -9.40
C SER A 180 -13.85 -27.78 -8.37
N ASP A 181 -13.40 -27.23 -7.25
CA ASP A 181 -14.23 -26.67 -6.18
C ASP A 181 -14.61 -25.20 -6.42
N PHE A 182 -14.07 -24.57 -7.49
CA PHE A 182 -14.31 -23.20 -7.93
C PHE A 182 -14.94 -23.17 -9.31
#